data_780c64d343376be42c4eec69e72fd5c5
#
_entry.id   780c64d343376be42c4eec69e72fd5c5
#
_cell.length_a   1.000
_cell.length_b   1.000
_cell.length_c   1.000
_cell.angle_alpha   90.00
_cell.angle_beta   90.00
_cell.angle_gamma   90.00
#
_symmetry.space_group_name_H-M   'P 1'
#
loop_
_entity.id
_entity.type
_entity.pdbx_description
1 polymer ?
#
loop_
_entity_poly.entity_id
_entity_poly.type
_entity_poly.pdbx_seq_one_letter_code
_entity_poly.pdbx_strand_id
1 'polypeptide(L)'
;ITVNQEELTANKEKIIETLQNYNIEIEKAKATIGPTVTLYEIIPAAGVRISKIKSLEDDIALSLSALGIRIIAPIPGKGTIGIEVPNKDRKIVSMKSLISSKKYQEAEMELPLALGKTISNDTLVTDLTKMPHLLVAGATGQGKSVGINAIITSILYKKHPAEVKFILVDPKKV
;
A
#
# COMPACT_ATOMS: atom_id res chain seq x y z
N ILE A 1 0.97 13.96 -8.96
CA ILE A 1 -0.19 13.30 -8.29
C ILE A 1 -1.06 14.43 -7.80
N THR A 2 -2.14 14.75 -8.53
CA THR A 2 -3.11 15.76 -8.11
C THR A 2 -4.21 15.03 -7.33
N VAL A 3 -3.97 14.75 -6.07
CA VAL A 3 -5.07 14.55 -5.12
C VAL A 3 -5.53 15.95 -4.75
N ASN A 4 -6.84 16.18 -4.75
CA ASN A 4 -7.39 17.48 -4.42
C ASN A 4 -6.95 17.84 -2.98
N GLN A 5 -6.21 18.95 -2.83
CA GLN A 5 -5.70 19.40 -1.54
C GLN A 5 -6.85 19.60 -0.54
N GLU A 6 -8.02 19.99 -1.05
CA GLU A 6 -9.25 20.13 -0.27
C GLU A 6 -9.73 18.80 0.31
N GLU A 7 -9.69 17.72 -0.47
CA GLU A 7 -10.07 16.38 0.00
C GLU A 7 -9.13 15.87 1.10
N LEU A 8 -7.83 16.12 0.95
CA LEU A 8 -6.83 15.76 1.96
C LEU A 8 -7.09 16.46 3.30
N THR A 9 -7.35 17.76 3.23
CA THR A 9 -7.62 18.57 4.43
C THR A 9 -8.95 18.15 5.07
N ALA A 10 -10.00 18.01 4.27
CA ALA A 10 -11.32 17.59 4.75
C ALA A 10 -11.29 16.19 5.40
N ASN A 11 -10.61 15.22 4.80
CA ASN A 11 -10.48 13.89 5.39
C ASN A 11 -9.66 13.91 6.69
N LYS A 12 -8.57 14.69 6.74
CA LYS A 12 -7.78 14.87 7.95
C LYS A 12 -8.61 15.47 9.08
N GLU A 13 -9.37 16.49 8.80
CA GLU A 13 -10.26 17.15 9.78
C GLU A 13 -11.32 16.19 10.30
N LYS A 14 -11.99 15.44 9.43
CA LYS A 14 -12.98 14.43 9.81
C LYS A 14 -12.40 13.32 10.68
N ILE A 15 -11.18 12.86 10.41
CA ILE A 15 -10.50 11.86 11.24
C ILE A 15 -10.27 12.42 12.64
N ILE A 16 -9.74 13.66 12.72
CA ILE A 16 -9.46 14.31 14.00
C ILE A 16 -10.77 14.54 14.77
N GLU A 17 -11.80 15.06 14.13
CA GLU A 17 -13.12 15.30 14.72
C GLU A 17 -13.73 14.01 15.25
N THR A 18 -13.71 12.94 14.45
CA THR A 18 -14.22 11.63 14.88
C THR A 18 -13.49 11.15 16.13
N LEU A 19 -12.17 11.22 16.16
CA LEU A 19 -11.39 10.81 17.33
C LEU A 19 -11.68 11.68 18.56
N GLN A 20 -11.82 13.00 18.39
CA GLN A 20 -12.17 13.94 19.46
C GLN A 20 -13.54 13.64 20.05
N ASN A 21 -14.54 13.28 19.24
CA ASN A 21 -15.88 12.88 19.69
C ASN A 21 -15.86 11.66 20.63
N TYR A 22 -14.81 10.82 20.51
CA TYR A 22 -14.57 9.70 21.41
C TYR A 22 -13.55 10.01 22.53
N ASN A 23 -13.30 11.30 22.81
CA ASN A 23 -12.33 11.77 23.81
C ASN A 23 -10.91 11.23 23.55
N ILE A 24 -10.48 11.28 22.30
CA ILE A 24 -9.12 10.95 21.86
C ILE A 24 -8.50 12.22 21.28
N GLU A 25 -7.58 12.81 22.01
CA GLU A 25 -6.84 13.99 21.57
C GLU A 25 -5.66 13.60 20.67
N ILE A 26 -5.44 14.38 19.62
CA ILE A 26 -4.39 14.17 18.63
C ILE A 26 -3.43 15.35 18.68
N GLU A 27 -2.14 15.09 18.91
CA GLU A 27 -1.10 16.12 18.91
C GLU A 27 -0.71 16.56 17.50
N LYS A 28 -0.54 15.59 16.58
CA LYS A 28 -0.13 15.86 15.21
C LYS A 28 -0.81 14.89 14.24
N ALA A 29 -1.10 15.40 13.04
CA ALA A 29 -1.59 14.61 11.92
C ALA A 29 -0.89 15.04 10.63
N LYS A 30 -0.35 14.06 9.89
CA LYS A 30 0.32 14.25 8.59
C LYS A 30 -0.34 13.33 7.56
N ALA A 31 -0.56 13.82 6.35
CA ALA A 31 -1.05 13.01 5.23
C ALA A 31 0.07 12.73 4.23
N THR A 32 0.18 11.49 3.78
CA THR A 32 1.09 11.05 2.71
C THR A 32 0.26 10.40 1.62
N ILE A 33 0.31 10.96 0.41
CA ILE A 33 -0.50 10.53 -0.72
C ILE A 33 0.19 9.39 -1.47
N GLY A 34 -0.45 8.24 -1.52
CA GLY A 34 -0.08 7.13 -2.41
C GLY A 34 -0.94 7.09 -3.68
N PRO A 35 -0.66 6.17 -4.61
CA PRO A 35 -1.42 6.06 -5.87
C PRO A 35 -2.84 5.53 -5.68
N THR A 36 -3.09 4.69 -4.69
CA THR A 36 -4.38 4.04 -4.43
C THR A 36 -4.98 4.37 -3.07
N VAL A 37 -4.13 4.68 -2.09
CA VAL A 37 -4.51 5.05 -0.73
C VAL A 37 -3.74 6.27 -0.27
N THR A 38 -4.33 7.04 0.63
CA THR A 38 -3.66 8.11 1.38
C THR A 38 -3.45 7.62 2.81
N LEU A 39 -2.22 7.75 3.31
CA LEU A 39 -1.87 7.43 4.68
C LEU A 39 -1.95 8.69 5.55
N TYR A 40 -2.82 8.67 6.55
CA TYR A 40 -2.86 9.68 7.62
C TYR A 40 -2.09 9.16 8.82
N GLU A 41 -0.90 9.72 9.06
CA GLU A 41 -0.10 9.42 10.24
C GLU A 41 -0.53 10.35 11.37
N ILE A 42 -0.96 9.77 12.49
CA ILE A 42 -1.40 10.53 13.68
C ILE A 42 -0.53 10.19 14.88
N ILE A 43 -0.32 11.19 15.71
CA ILE A 43 0.31 11.07 17.02
C ILE A 43 -0.76 11.41 18.06
N PRO A 44 -1.27 10.42 18.79
CA PRO A 44 -2.23 10.68 19.86
C PRO A 44 -1.54 11.34 21.05
N ALA A 45 -2.31 12.06 21.86
CA ALA A 45 -1.84 12.64 23.12
C ALA A 45 -1.38 11.53 24.09
N ALA A 46 -0.53 11.93 25.04
CA ALA A 46 -0.01 11.01 26.06
C ALA A 46 -1.16 10.35 26.86
N GLY A 47 -1.05 9.04 27.09
CA GLY A 47 -2.04 8.27 27.82
C GLY A 47 -3.17 7.65 26.99
N VAL A 48 -3.27 7.97 25.71
CA VAL A 48 -4.25 7.36 24.81
C VAL A 48 -3.85 5.92 24.49
N ARG A 49 -4.76 4.98 24.70
CA ARG A 49 -4.54 3.56 24.37
C ARG A 49 -4.75 3.32 22.87
N ILE A 50 -3.78 2.66 22.22
CA ILE A 50 -3.83 2.30 20.80
C ILE A 50 -5.06 1.44 20.47
N SER A 51 -5.43 0.51 21.36
CA SER A 51 -6.61 -0.34 21.18
C SER A 51 -7.92 0.45 21.05
N LYS A 52 -8.03 1.59 21.73
CA LYS A 52 -9.19 2.49 21.63
C LYS A 52 -9.31 3.09 20.22
N ILE A 53 -8.18 3.46 19.62
CA ILE A 53 -8.18 3.99 18.24
C ILE A 53 -8.50 2.89 17.24
N LYS A 54 -7.93 1.69 17.41
CA LYS A 54 -8.22 0.54 16.54
C LYS A 54 -9.70 0.15 16.53
N SER A 55 -10.38 0.24 17.69
CA SER A 55 -11.81 -0.10 17.76
C SER A 55 -12.72 0.89 17.04
N LEU A 56 -12.22 2.05 16.63
CA LEU A 56 -12.98 3.08 15.91
C LEU A 56 -12.80 3.02 14.39
N GLU A 57 -12.25 1.92 13.87
CA GLU A 57 -12.01 1.75 12.42
C GLU A 57 -13.28 1.94 11.59
N ASP A 58 -14.38 1.30 12.01
CA ASP A 58 -15.68 1.41 11.33
C ASP A 58 -16.29 2.82 11.47
N ASP A 59 -16.17 3.46 12.64
CA ASP A 59 -16.68 4.81 12.87
C ASP A 59 -15.95 5.84 12.00
N ILE A 60 -14.63 5.71 11.88
CA ILE A 60 -13.82 6.57 11.02
C ILE A 60 -14.16 6.32 9.55
N ALA A 61 -14.30 5.05 9.14
CA ALA A 61 -14.70 4.70 7.77
C ALA A 61 -16.05 5.31 7.40
N LEU A 62 -17.01 5.25 8.32
CA LEU A 62 -18.34 5.84 8.14
C LEU A 62 -18.27 7.36 8.00
N SER A 63 -17.52 8.03 8.87
CA SER A 63 -17.38 9.50 8.84
C SER A 63 -16.75 10.00 7.54
N LEU A 64 -15.83 9.22 6.95
CA LEU A 64 -15.17 9.52 5.68
C LEU A 64 -16.00 9.09 4.46
N SER A 65 -17.12 8.38 4.67
CA SER A 65 -17.87 7.72 3.59
C SER A 65 -16.97 6.83 2.72
N ALA A 66 -15.98 6.17 3.34
CA ALA A 66 -14.99 5.33 2.66
C ALA A 66 -15.45 3.87 2.64
N LEU A 67 -15.14 3.16 1.54
CA LEU A 67 -15.43 1.72 1.38
C LEU A 67 -14.46 0.82 2.17
N GLY A 68 -14.19 1.19 3.41
CA GLY A 68 -13.22 0.54 4.28
C GLY A 68 -11.93 1.36 4.40
N ILE A 69 -11.41 1.38 5.59
CA ILE A 69 -10.10 1.94 5.92
C ILE A 69 -9.26 0.83 6.55
N ARG A 70 -8.00 1.10 6.83
CA ARG A 70 -7.14 0.19 7.60
C ARG A 70 -6.35 0.98 8.61
N ILE A 71 -6.37 0.53 9.86
CA ILE A 71 -5.55 1.13 10.92
C ILE A 71 -4.30 0.29 11.16
N ILE A 72 -3.14 0.90 10.97
CA ILE A 72 -1.81 0.33 11.25
C ILE A 72 -1.30 0.97 12.55
N ALA A 73 -1.30 0.22 13.62
CA ALA A 73 -0.93 0.78 14.91
C ALA A 73 -0.15 -0.22 15.78
N PRO A 74 1.12 0.09 16.08
CA PRO A 74 1.91 1.23 15.57
C PRO A 74 2.40 1.02 14.14
N ILE A 75 2.78 2.11 13.45
CA ILE A 75 3.53 1.99 12.19
C ILE A 75 4.93 1.45 12.53
N PRO A 76 5.39 0.35 11.89
CA PRO A 76 6.70 -0.20 12.16
C PRO A 76 7.82 0.84 12.01
N GLY A 77 8.64 0.98 13.05
CA GLY A 77 9.78 1.89 13.08
C GLY A 77 9.48 3.38 13.32
N LYS A 78 8.21 3.79 13.46
CA LYS A 78 7.85 5.22 13.61
C LYS A 78 7.17 5.57 14.94
N GLY A 79 6.60 4.62 15.66
CA GLY A 79 5.84 4.88 16.89
C GLY A 79 4.57 5.73 16.70
N THR A 80 4.13 5.94 15.45
CA THR A 80 2.91 6.66 15.08
C THR A 80 1.80 5.69 14.68
N ILE A 81 0.58 6.17 14.59
CA ILE A 81 -0.57 5.40 14.12
C ILE A 81 -0.89 5.83 12.69
N GLY A 82 -1.02 4.86 11.79
CA GLY A 82 -1.40 5.09 10.41
C GLY A 82 -2.85 4.71 10.15
N ILE A 83 -3.57 5.60 9.46
CA ILE A 83 -4.91 5.34 8.96
C ILE A 83 -4.83 5.41 7.43
N GLU A 84 -4.96 4.26 6.77
CA GLU A 84 -5.01 4.16 5.32
C GLU A 84 -6.44 4.38 4.82
N VAL A 85 -6.62 5.42 4.02
CA VAL A 85 -7.92 5.75 3.42
C VAL A 85 -7.81 5.56 1.91
N PRO A 86 -8.70 4.75 1.29
CA PRO A 86 -8.72 4.59 -0.18
C PRO A 86 -8.99 5.93 -0.87
N ASN A 87 -8.18 6.24 -1.88
CA ASN A 87 -8.42 7.42 -2.70
C ASN A 87 -9.70 7.24 -3.54
N LYS A 88 -10.48 8.31 -3.73
CA LYS A 88 -11.62 8.30 -4.65
C LYS A 88 -11.15 8.03 -6.08
N ASP A 89 -10.14 8.75 -6.52
CA ASP A 89 -9.51 8.59 -7.83
C ASP A 89 -8.24 7.73 -7.71
N ARG A 90 -8.41 6.41 -7.75
CA ARG A 90 -7.28 5.47 -7.69
C ARG A 90 -6.50 5.52 -9.00
N LYS A 91 -5.17 5.67 -8.91
CA LYS A 91 -4.29 5.69 -10.08
C LYS A 91 -3.66 4.32 -10.32
N ILE A 92 -3.61 3.94 -11.57
CA ILE A 92 -2.91 2.72 -11.99
C ILE A 92 -1.40 3.00 -11.96
N VAL A 93 -0.66 2.15 -11.28
CA VAL A 93 0.81 2.14 -11.31
C VAL A 93 1.25 1.33 -12.53
N SER A 94 1.82 1.99 -13.53
CA SER A 94 2.28 1.29 -14.73
C SER A 94 3.54 0.46 -14.45
N MET A 95 3.61 -0.75 -15.01
CA MET A 95 4.79 -1.60 -14.92
C MET A 95 6.04 -0.90 -15.45
N LYS A 96 5.91 -0.12 -16.53
CA LYS A 96 6.99 0.69 -17.08
C LYS A 96 7.61 1.63 -16.03
N SER A 97 6.79 2.30 -15.22
CA SER A 97 7.29 3.20 -14.18
C SER A 97 8.04 2.48 -13.06
N LEU A 98 7.67 1.22 -12.78
CA LEU A 98 8.32 0.40 -11.78
C LEU A 98 9.69 -0.10 -12.27
N ILE A 99 9.74 -0.71 -13.46
CA ILE A 99 10.98 -1.24 -14.02
C ILE A 99 11.98 -0.15 -14.40
N SER A 100 11.51 1.06 -14.73
CA SER A 100 12.38 2.22 -15.00
C SER A 100 12.85 2.92 -13.72
N SER A 101 12.38 2.50 -12.54
CA SER A 101 12.81 3.13 -11.29
C SER A 101 14.28 2.79 -10.98
N LYS A 102 15.01 3.76 -10.42
CA LYS A 102 16.38 3.56 -9.98
C LYS A 102 16.52 2.35 -9.06
N LYS A 103 15.61 2.18 -8.12
CA LYS A 103 15.59 1.07 -7.16
C LYS A 103 15.52 -0.30 -7.82
N TYR A 104 14.78 -0.44 -8.93
CA TYR A 104 14.72 -1.69 -9.68
C TYR A 104 15.96 -1.87 -10.57
N GLN A 105 16.39 -0.81 -11.25
CA GLN A 105 17.54 -0.85 -12.16
C GLN A 105 18.84 -1.20 -11.42
N GLU A 106 19.04 -0.66 -10.22
CA GLU A 106 20.23 -0.88 -9.40
C GLU A 106 20.10 -2.08 -8.44
N ALA A 107 18.99 -2.83 -8.50
CA ALA A 107 18.80 -4.00 -7.63
C ALA A 107 19.81 -5.12 -7.97
N GLU A 108 20.64 -5.48 -7.01
CA GLU A 108 21.59 -6.60 -7.07
C GLU A 108 20.99 -7.92 -6.58
N MET A 109 19.70 -8.11 -6.81
CA MET A 109 18.96 -9.31 -6.42
C MET A 109 19.04 -10.38 -7.50
N GLU A 110 19.00 -11.66 -7.10
CA GLU A 110 19.00 -12.75 -8.07
C GLU A 110 17.73 -12.77 -8.92
N LEU A 111 16.55 -12.67 -8.30
CA LEU A 111 15.26 -12.60 -9.00
C LEU A 111 14.44 -11.39 -8.52
N PRO A 112 14.78 -10.17 -8.98
CA PRO A 112 14.11 -8.96 -8.52
C PRO A 112 12.68 -8.86 -9.05
N LEU A 113 11.73 -8.62 -8.15
CA LEU A 113 10.33 -8.36 -8.45
C LEU A 113 9.97 -6.92 -8.17
N ALA A 114 9.47 -6.20 -9.17
CA ALA A 114 8.87 -4.87 -8.99
C ALA A 114 7.36 -5.04 -8.77
N LEU A 115 6.92 -5.12 -7.51
CA LEU A 115 5.54 -5.48 -7.16
C LEU A 115 4.55 -4.31 -7.18
N GLY A 116 5.04 -3.07 -7.13
CA GLY A 116 4.17 -1.90 -7.07
C GLY A 116 4.83 -0.73 -6.34
N LYS A 117 4.00 0.10 -5.74
CA LYS A 117 4.44 1.21 -4.90
C LYS A 117 3.93 1.03 -3.47
N THR A 118 4.77 1.42 -2.53
CA THR A 118 4.39 1.49 -1.11
C THR A 118 3.43 2.65 -0.86
N ILE A 119 2.86 2.69 0.34
CA ILE A 119 2.04 3.83 0.80
C ILE A 119 2.82 5.16 0.82
N SER A 120 4.16 5.10 0.91
CA SER A 120 5.04 6.27 0.79
C SER A 120 5.37 6.64 -0.67
N ASN A 121 4.72 5.99 -1.64
CA ASN A 121 4.93 6.17 -3.08
C ASN A 121 6.31 5.69 -3.60
N ASP A 122 7.05 4.94 -2.80
CA ASP A 122 8.33 4.33 -3.20
C ASP A 122 8.09 3.04 -3.99
N THR A 123 8.93 2.74 -4.97
CA THR A 123 8.88 1.45 -5.67
C THR A 123 9.23 0.30 -4.71
N LEU A 124 8.35 -0.69 -4.60
CA LEU A 124 8.62 -1.91 -3.86
C LEU A 124 9.33 -2.91 -4.76
N VAL A 125 10.59 -3.19 -4.44
CA VAL A 125 11.38 -4.23 -5.08
C VAL A 125 11.77 -5.27 -4.03
N THR A 126 11.58 -6.55 -4.35
CA THR A 126 11.93 -7.67 -3.48
C THR A 126 12.55 -8.81 -4.29
N ASP A 127 13.20 -9.75 -3.60
CA ASP A 127 13.84 -10.89 -4.24
C ASP A 127 12.96 -12.14 -4.11
N LEU A 128 12.59 -12.74 -5.25
CA LEU A 128 11.80 -13.99 -5.26
C LEU A 128 12.57 -15.17 -4.63
N THR A 129 13.89 -15.18 -4.69
CA THR A 129 14.69 -16.26 -4.09
C THR A 129 14.52 -16.36 -2.57
N LYS A 130 14.16 -15.24 -1.92
CA LYS A 130 13.84 -15.19 -0.50
C LYS A 130 12.41 -15.66 -0.17
N MET A 131 11.61 -15.91 -1.19
CA MET A 131 10.22 -16.39 -1.11
C MET A 131 10.03 -17.61 -2.02
N PRO A 132 10.74 -18.73 -1.81
CA PRO A 132 10.78 -19.87 -2.74
C PRO A 132 9.41 -20.53 -2.94
N HIS A 133 8.48 -20.34 -2.02
CA HIS A 133 7.11 -20.86 -2.07
C HIS A 133 6.11 -19.70 -1.92
N LEU A 134 6.02 -18.85 -2.94
CA LEU A 134 5.10 -17.71 -2.95
C LEU A 134 3.68 -18.15 -3.29
N LEU A 135 2.75 -17.99 -2.33
CA LEU A 135 1.32 -18.15 -2.57
C LEU A 135 0.70 -16.79 -2.93
N VAL A 136 0.05 -16.72 -4.09
CA VAL A 136 -0.71 -15.54 -4.52
C VAL A 136 -2.19 -15.91 -4.61
N ALA A 137 -3.02 -15.33 -3.75
CA ALA A 137 -4.44 -15.58 -3.68
C ALA A 137 -5.25 -14.28 -3.87
N GLY A 138 -6.47 -14.42 -4.38
CA GLY A 138 -7.39 -13.30 -4.56
C GLY A 138 -8.69 -13.77 -5.24
N ALA A 139 -9.78 -13.07 -4.94
CA ALA A 139 -11.06 -13.31 -5.61
C ALA A 139 -10.98 -12.96 -7.11
N THR A 140 -11.96 -13.39 -7.87
CA THR A 140 -12.07 -13.05 -9.30
C THR A 140 -12.12 -11.53 -9.48
N GLY A 141 -11.33 -11.01 -10.42
CA GLY A 141 -11.25 -9.55 -10.67
C GLY A 141 -10.33 -8.76 -9.74
N GLN A 142 -9.76 -9.36 -8.70
CA GLN A 142 -8.89 -8.68 -7.72
C GLN A 142 -7.41 -8.57 -8.18
N GLY A 143 -7.13 -8.76 -9.46
CA GLY A 143 -5.80 -8.51 -10.04
C GLY A 143 -4.78 -9.63 -9.87
N LYS A 144 -5.17 -10.85 -9.46
CA LYS A 144 -4.26 -11.99 -9.32
C LYS A 144 -3.43 -12.26 -10.59
N SER A 145 -4.09 -12.33 -11.74
CA SER A 145 -3.40 -12.55 -13.04
C SER A 145 -2.48 -11.37 -13.40
N VAL A 146 -2.90 -10.14 -13.08
CA VAL A 146 -2.06 -8.94 -13.26
C VAL A 146 -0.82 -9.01 -12.38
N GLY A 147 -0.96 -9.45 -11.12
CA GLY A 147 0.15 -9.68 -10.21
C GLY A 147 1.15 -10.72 -10.71
N ILE A 148 0.64 -11.87 -11.22
CA ILE A 148 1.50 -12.92 -11.82
C ILE A 148 2.24 -12.38 -13.04
N ASN A 149 1.56 -11.65 -13.93
CA ASN A 149 2.19 -11.01 -15.08
C ASN A 149 3.26 -9.99 -14.67
N ALA A 150 3.03 -9.23 -13.60
CA ALA A 150 4.02 -8.30 -13.07
C ALA A 150 5.28 -9.02 -12.56
N ILE A 151 5.12 -10.19 -11.90
CA ILE A 151 6.22 -11.04 -11.46
C ILE A 151 7.04 -11.53 -12.66
N ILE A 152 6.37 -12.12 -13.64
CA ILE A 152 7.04 -12.64 -14.86
C ILE A 152 7.75 -11.50 -15.60
N THR A 153 7.08 -10.39 -15.82
CA THR A 153 7.63 -9.20 -16.50
C THR A 153 8.85 -8.66 -15.76
N SER A 154 8.81 -8.58 -14.42
CA SER A 154 9.97 -8.15 -13.63
C SER A 154 11.20 -8.99 -13.92
N ILE A 155 11.06 -10.31 -13.94
CA ILE A 155 12.19 -11.21 -14.18
C ILE A 155 12.69 -11.10 -15.62
N LEU A 156 11.79 -11.06 -16.60
CA LEU A 156 12.14 -10.96 -18.03
C LEU A 156 12.91 -9.67 -18.38
N TYR A 157 12.63 -8.57 -17.70
CA TYR A 157 13.32 -7.29 -17.92
C TYR A 157 14.69 -7.19 -17.23
N LYS A 158 14.99 -8.10 -16.30
CA LYS A 158 16.24 -8.04 -15.53
C LYS A 158 17.22 -9.17 -15.86
N LYS A 159 16.72 -10.32 -16.28
CA LYS A 159 17.50 -11.54 -16.44
C LYS A 159 17.57 -12.00 -17.89
N HIS A 160 18.76 -12.44 -18.29
CA HIS A 160 18.96 -13.02 -19.60
C HIS A 160 18.39 -14.46 -19.67
N PRO A 161 17.90 -14.93 -20.83
CA PRO A 161 17.35 -16.30 -20.99
C PRO A 161 18.33 -17.42 -20.64
N ALA A 162 19.64 -17.14 -20.64
CA ALA A 162 20.67 -18.09 -20.18
C ALA A 162 20.70 -18.26 -18.66
N GLU A 163 20.21 -17.24 -17.90
CA GLU A 163 20.23 -17.24 -16.44
C GLU A 163 18.94 -17.79 -15.84
N VAL A 164 17.79 -17.59 -16.52
CA VAL A 164 16.47 -17.95 -15.98
C VAL A 164 15.64 -18.65 -17.04
N LYS A 165 14.99 -19.75 -16.63
CA LYS A 165 13.98 -20.48 -17.40
C LYS A 165 12.70 -20.56 -16.59
N PHE A 166 11.54 -20.50 -17.29
CA PHE A 166 10.22 -20.61 -16.69
C PHE A 166 9.58 -21.94 -17.00
N ILE A 167 8.95 -22.55 -16.01
CA ILE A 167 8.00 -23.64 -16.20
C ILE A 167 6.65 -23.10 -15.73
N LEU A 168 5.72 -22.89 -16.66
CA LEU A 168 4.41 -22.33 -16.39
C LEU A 168 3.34 -23.38 -16.64
N VAL A 169 2.49 -23.63 -15.65
CA VAL A 169 1.35 -24.53 -15.75
C VAL A 169 0.09 -23.75 -15.47
N ASP A 170 -0.75 -23.56 -16.49
CA ASP A 170 -2.08 -22.96 -16.33
C ASP A 170 -3.15 -24.03 -16.52
N PRO A 171 -3.83 -24.48 -15.43
CA PRO A 171 -4.86 -25.50 -15.51
C PRO A 171 -6.19 -24.95 -16.05
N LYS A 172 -6.33 -23.63 -16.20
CA LYS A 172 -7.50 -23.03 -16.84
C LYS A 172 -7.36 -23.11 -18.35
N LYS A 173 -8.35 -23.73 -18.99
CA LYS A 173 -8.53 -23.53 -20.43
C LYS A 173 -8.89 -22.06 -20.64
N VAL A 174 -8.02 -21.35 -21.30
CA VAL A 174 -8.31 -20.02 -21.81
C VAL A 174 -8.99 -20.17 -23.15
#